data_b907a07c83c8f1cc663027a4adc8dba4
#
_entry.id   b907a07c83c8f1cc663027a4adc8dba4
#
_cell.length_a   1.000
_cell.length_b   1.000
_cell.length_c   1.000
_cell.angle_alpha   90.00
_cell.angle_beta   90.00
_cell.angle_gamma   90.00
#
_symmetry.space_group_name_H-M   'P 1'
#
loop_
_entity.id
_entity.type
_entity.pdbx_description
1 polymer ?
#
loop_
_entity_poly.entity_id
_entity_poly.type
_entity_poly.pdbx_seq_one_letter_code
_entity_poly.pdbx_strand_id
1 'polypeptide(L)'
;MNTATTRLEHDLLGDKEVPTAAYYGVHTLRALENFPITGITIAVYPDLIRALAQIKRAAAQANCELGLLDEERMKAIVAACDELVVGRLHEQFVVDVIQGGAGTSTNMNANEVIANRALEIMGHQRGEYGFLHPNEHVNMSQSTNDVYPTALKLATYVGIFRLV
;
A
#
# COMPACT_ATOMS: atom_id res chain seq x y z
N MET A 1 13.26 8.61 -27.67
CA MET A 1 12.03 9.33 -27.31
C MET A 1 11.51 8.68 -26.05
N ASN A 2 11.69 9.35 -24.92
CA ASN A 2 11.21 8.83 -23.64
C ASN A 2 9.77 9.31 -23.48
N THR A 3 8.80 8.55 -24.01
CA THR A 3 7.41 8.77 -23.67
C THR A 3 7.25 8.36 -22.21
N ALA A 4 7.21 9.32 -21.30
CA ALA A 4 6.75 9.08 -19.95
C ALA A 4 5.33 8.53 -20.09
N THR A 5 5.20 7.21 -20.01
CA THR A 5 3.90 6.57 -20.10
C THR A 5 3.23 6.74 -18.75
N THR A 6 2.13 7.46 -18.74
CA THR A 6 1.21 7.56 -17.60
C THR A 6 0.04 6.61 -17.81
N ARG A 7 -0.62 6.20 -16.73
CA ARG A 7 -1.93 5.56 -16.74
C ARG A 7 -2.93 6.48 -16.05
N LEU A 8 -4.13 6.51 -16.55
CA LEU A 8 -5.21 7.30 -15.96
C LEU A 8 -5.85 6.49 -14.82
N GLU A 9 -5.89 7.06 -13.63
CA GLU A 9 -6.61 6.51 -12.50
C GLU A 9 -7.69 7.50 -12.05
N HIS A 10 -8.78 6.98 -11.48
CA HIS A 10 -9.95 7.72 -11.04
C HIS A 10 -10.20 7.54 -9.54
N ASP A 11 -10.55 8.63 -8.86
CA ASP A 11 -11.09 8.61 -7.50
C ASP A 11 -12.28 9.59 -7.38
N LEU A 12 -12.81 9.79 -6.19
CA LEU A 12 -13.95 10.68 -5.95
C LEU A 12 -13.65 12.16 -6.29
N LEU A 13 -12.39 12.53 -6.45
CA LEU A 13 -11.96 13.89 -6.83
C LEU A 13 -11.72 14.02 -8.34
N GLY A 14 -11.87 12.93 -9.09
CA GLY A 14 -11.72 12.90 -10.55
C GLY A 14 -10.45 12.18 -11.04
N ASP A 15 -10.19 12.34 -12.31
CA ASP A 15 -9.10 11.65 -13.02
C ASP A 15 -7.74 12.25 -12.71
N LYS A 16 -6.70 11.39 -12.68
CA LYS A 16 -5.31 11.79 -12.54
C LYS A 16 -4.37 10.87 -13.29
N GLU A 17 -3.34 11.44 -13.89
CA GLU A 17 -2.28 10.69 -14.55
C GLU A 17 -1.23 10.23 -13.55
N VAL A 18 -1.11 8.92 -13.37
CA VAL A 18 -0.11 8.26 -12.51
C VAL A 18 0.99 7.68 -13.39
N PRO A 19 2.28 7.81 -13.04
CA PRO A 19 3.36 7.17 -13.81
C PRO A 19 3.13 5.67 -13.94
N THR A 20 3.18 5.13 -15.16
CA THR A 20 2.95 3.70 -15.41
C THR A 20 3.93 2.79 -14.65
N ALA A 21 5.16 3.25 -14.44
CA ALA A 21 6.16 2.51 -13.68
C ALA A 21 5.89 2.45 -12.17
N ALA A 22 5.07 3.37 -11.62
CA ALA A 22 4.77 3.44 -10.20
C ALA A 22 3.83 2.30 -9.75
N TYR A 23 4.09 1.73 -8.57
CA TYR A 23 3.17 0.81 -7.91
C TYR A 23 2.17 1.54 -7.01
N TYR A 24 2.46 2.78 -6.62
CA TYR A 24 1.44 3.62 -5.98
C TYR A 24 0.42 4.11 -7.00
N GLY A 25 -0.72 4.60 -6.52
CA GLY A 25 -1.84 5.07 -7.33
C GLY A 25 -2.21 6.53 -7.06
N VAL A 26 -3.46 6.86 -7.43
CA VAL A 26 -4.00 8.22 -7.40
C VAL A 26 -4.02 8.84 -6.00
N HIS A 27 -4.36 8.08 -4.94
CA HIS A 27 -4.41 8.61 -3.58
C HIS A 27 -3.02 8.99 -3.07
N THR A 28 -2.02 8.16 -3.35
CA THR A 28 -0.62 8.46 -3.03
C THR A 28 -0.14 9.69 -3.80
N LEU A 29 -0.47 9.79 -5.09
CA LEU A 29 -0.08 10.95 -5.90
C LEU A 29 -0.67 12.24 -5.34
N ARG A 30 -1.96 12.24 -4.93
CA ARG A 30 -2.57 13.41 -4.26
C ARG A 30 -1.92 13.72 -2.91
N ALA A 31 -1.52 12.70 -2.15
CA ALA A 31 -0.81 12.91 -0.90
C ALA A 31 0.55 13.59 -1.11
N LEU A 32 1.30 13.21 -2.15
CA LEU A 32 2.55 13.86 -2.53
C LEU A 32 2.37 15.34 -2.86
N GLU A 33 1.27 15.69 -3.52
CA GLU A 33 0.95 17.08 -3.85
C GLU A 33 0.50 17.89 -2.64
N ASN A 34 -0.28 17.27 -1.73
CA ASN A 34 -0.87 17.96 -0.59
C ASN A 34 0.09 18.11 0.59
N PHE A 35 1.04 17.18 0.77
CA PHE A 35 1.90 17.11 1.95
C PHE A 35 3.41 17.06 1.63
N PRO A 36 3.95 18.00 0.84
CA PRO A 36 5.40 18.10 0.60
C PRO A 36 6.07 18.84 1.78
N ILE A 37 6.14 18.20 2.98
CA ILE A 37 6.50 18.89 4.23
C ILE A 37 7.97 18.76 4.55
N THR A 38 8.50 17.53 4.66
CA THR A 38 9.90 17.30 5.06
C THR A 38 10.80 16.87 3.91
N GLY A 39 10.24 16.30 2.85
CA GLY A 39 10.97 15.64 1.78
C GLY A 39 11.55 14.27 2.18
N ILE A 40 11.26 13.79 3.40
CA ILE A 40 11.65 12.46 3.88
C ILE A 40 10.47 11.52 3.65
N THR A 41 10.68 10.43 2.93
CA THR A 41 9.63 9.47 2.63
C THR A 41 9.57 8.35 3.65
N ILE A 42 8.41 7.69 3.75
CA ILE A 42 8.20 6.49 4.59
C ILE A 42 9.18 5.36 4.26
N ALA A 43 9.76 5.33 3.06
CA ALA A 43 10.78 4.36 2.65
C ALA A 43 11.98 4.26 3.61
N VAL A 44 12.30 5.32 4.37
CA VAL A 44 13.37 5.30 5.38
C VAL A 44 13.07 4.43 6.61
N TYR A 45 11.82 3.97 6.76
CA TYR A 45 11.37 3.13 7.87
C TYR A 45 10.95 1.72 7.38
N PRO A 46 11.90 0.85 7.00
CA PRO A 46 11.59 -0.46 6.41
C PRO A 46 10.77 -1.37 7.35
N ASP A 47 10.92 -1.25 8.66
CA ASP A 47 10.13 -2.05 9.60
C ASP A 47 8.66 -1.62 9.65
N LEU A 48 8.38 -0.34 9.43
CA LEU A 48 7.01 0.14 9.32
C LEU A 48 6.33 -0.43 8.07
N ILE A 49 7.04 -0.45 6.94
CA ILE A 49 6.52 -1.05 5.70
C ILE A 49 6.28 -2.55 5.88
N ARG A 50 7.22 -3.27 6.48
CA ARG A 50 7.07 -4.70 6.78
C ARG A 50 5.87 -4.96 7.70
N ALA A 51 5.69 -4.13 8.74
CA ALA A 51 4.56 -4.24 9.66
C ALA A 51 3.22 -4.01 8.94
N LEU A 52 3.13 -2.98 8.09
CA LEU A 52 1.94 -2.74 7.26
C LEU A 52 1.64 -3.96 6.38
N ALA A 53 2.64 -4.50 5.69
CA ALA A 53 2.48 -5.68 4.85
C ALA A 53 1.99 -6.91 5.64
N GLN A 54 2.54 -7.15 6.83
CA GLN A 54 2.11 -8.26 7.69
C GLN A 54 0.64 -8.12 8.14
N ILE A 55 0.20 -6.90 8.48
CA ILE A 55 -1.19 -6.63 8.85
C ILE A 55 -2.12 -6.87 7.66
N LYS A 56 -1.77 -6.33 6.47
CA LYS A 56 -2.57 -6.52 5.26
C LYS A 56 -2.67 -7.98 4.85
N ARG A 57 -1.58 -8.73 4.96
CA ARG A 57 -1.54 -10.17 4.74
C ARG A 57 -2.50 -10.91 5.67
N ALA A 58 -2.42 -10.64 6.97
CA ALA A 58 -3.29 -11.27 7.96
C ALA A 58 -4.78 -10.93 7.75
N ALA A 59 -5.07 -9.66 7.41
CA ALA A 59 -6.43 -9.22 7.11
C ALA A 59 -6.99 -9.89 5.86
N ALA A 60 -6.20 -10.03 4.79
CA ALA A 60 -6.64 -10.73 3.58
C ALA A 60 -6.96 -12.21 3.85
N GLN A 61 -6.12 -12.90 4.63
CA GLN A 61 -6.36 -14.28 5.03
C GLN A 61 -7.65 -14.42 5.87
N ALA A 62 -7.82 -13.56 6.88
CA ALA A 62 -9.02 -13.57 7.73
C ALA A 62 -10.29 -13.27 6.92
N ASN A 63 -10.26 -12.29 6.02
CA ASN A 63 -11.41 -11.99 5.16
C ASN A 63 -11.75 -13.15 4.21
N CYS A 64 -10.75 -13.88 3.74
CA CYS A 64 -10.97 -15.08 2.93
C CYS A 64 -11.61 -16.21 3.74
N GLU A 65 -11.12 -16.47 4.95
CA GLU A 65 -11.70 -17.47 5.86
C GLU A 65 -13.16 -17.16 6.23
N LEU A 66 -13.50 -15.87 6.32
CA LEU A 66 -14.86 -15.40 6.56
C LEU A 66 -15.74 -15.39 5.30
N GLY A 67 -15.21 -15.75 4.13
CA GLY A 67 -15.93 -15.74 2.86
C GLY A 67 -16.22 -14.34 2.29
N LEU A 68 -15.54 -13.30 2.78
CA LEU A 68 -15.68 -11.92 2.31
C LEU A 68 -14.77 -11.60 1.13
N LEU A 69 -13.61 -12.24 1.06
CA LEU A 69 -12.62 -12.12 -0.02
C LEU A 69 -12.44 -13.49 -0.69
N ASP A 70 -12.42 -13.54 -2.00
CA ASP A 70 -12.16 -14.78 -2.73
C ASP A 70 -10.70 -15.21 -2.63
N GLU A 71 -10.47 -16.51 -2.87
CA GLU A 71 -9.17 -17.15 -2.69
C GLU A 71 -8.12 -16.65 -3.70
N GLU A 72 -8.51 -16.28 -4.90
CA GLU A 72 -7.60 -15.80 -5.94
C GLU A 72 -7.00 -14.45 -5.55
N ARG A 73 -7.86 -13.48 -5.17
CA ARG A 73 -7.42 -12.17 -4.68
C ARG A 73 -6.62 -12.28 -3.40
N MET A 74 -7.07 -13.12 -2.47
CA MET A 74 -6.33 -13.34 -1.22
C MET A 74 -4.91 -13.84 -1.49
N LYS A 75 -4.72 -14.85 -2.34
CA LYS A 75 -3.39 -15.37 -2.69
C LYS A 75 -2.49 -14.31 -3.33
N ALA A 76 -3.05 -13.49 -4.22
CA ALA A 76 -2.30 -12.41 -4.86
C ALA A 76 -1.89 -11.32 -3.87
N ILE A 77 -2.78 -10.91 -2.95
CA ILE A 77 -2.48 -9.94 -1.89
C ILE A 77 -1.40 -10.49 -0.96
N VAL A 78 -1.52 -11.74 -0.51
CA VAL A 78 -0.53 -12.41 0.35
C VAL A 78 0.84 -12.44 -0.32
N ALA A 79 0.91 -12.86 -1.59
CA ALA A 79 2.17 -12.90 -2.34
C ALA A 79 2.81 -11.52 -2.49
N ALA A 80 2.02 -10.48 -2.78
CA ALA A 80 2.51 -9.10 -2.82
C ALA A 80 3.03 -8.62 -1.45
N CYS A 81 2.31 -8.95 -0.37
CA CYS A 81 2.75 -8.64 0.99
C CYS A 81 4.07 -9.36 1.37
N ASP A 82 4.23 -10.62 0.97
CA ASP A 82 5.45 -11.38 1.24
C ASP A 82 6.68 -10.76 0.54
N GLU A 83 6.51 -10.20 -0.66
CA GLU A 83 7.56 -9.44 -1.33
C GLU A 83 7.95 -8.17 -0.55
N LEU A 84 6.98 -7.44 0.01
CA LEU A 84 7.26 -6.29 0.87
C LEU A 84 7.97 -6.68 2.17
N VAL A 85 7.58 -7.80 2.79
CA VAL A 85 8.23 -8.30 4.02
C VAL A 85 9.71 -8.61 3.79
N VAL A 86 10.09 -9.11 2.63
CA VAL A 86 11.51 -9.36 2.29
C VAL A 86 12.24 -8.11 1.75
N GLY A 87 11.57 -6.95 1.72
CA GLY A 87 12.19 -5.65 1.41
C GLY A 87 12.08 -5.22 -0.05
N ARG A 88 11.26 -5.88 -0.87
CA ARG A 88 11.00 -5.45 -2.25
C ARG A 88 10.00 -4.30 -2.27
N LEU A 89 10.10 -3.43 -3.26
CA LEU A 89 9.18 -2.30 -3.52
C LEU A 89 9.11 -1.24 -2.40
N HIS A 90 10.04 -1.22 -1.46
CA HIS A 90 10.07 -0.21 -0.39
C HIS A 90 10.24 1.21 -0.94
N GLU A 91 10.92 1.36 -2.07
CA GLU A 91 11.08 2.63 -2.79
C GLU A 91 9.76 3.20 -3.33
N GLN A 92 8.69 2.39 -3.36
CA GLN A 92 7.35 2.81 -3.76
C GLN A 92 6.53 3.45 -2.62
N PHE A 93 7.09 3.47 -1.41
CA PHE A 93 6.51 4.14 -0.26
C PHE A 93 7.00 5.58 -0.19
N VAL A 94 6.41 6.41 -1.04
CA VAL A 94 6.89 7.75 -1.40
C VAL A 94 6.25 8.89 -0.62
N VAL A 95 5.20 8.63 0.18
CA VAL A 95 4.56 9.68 0.99
C VAL A 95 5.52 10.21 2.06
N ASP A 96 5.39 11.50 2.37
CA ASP A 96 6.15 12.15 3.43
C ASP A 96 5.88 11.52 4.80
N VAL A 97 6.87 11.50 5.67
CA VAL A 97 6.73 10.99 7.05
C VAL A 97 5.77 11.83 7.89
N ILE A 98 5.55 13.09 7.53
CA ILE A 98 4.55 13.98 8.11
C ILE A 98 3.42 14.17 7.11
N GLN A 99 2.22 13.84 7.52
CA GLN A 99 1.02 13.90 6.69
C GLN A 99 -0.21 14.28 7.51
N GLY A 100 -1.28 14.71 6.84
CA GLY A 100 -2.55 14.98 7.50
C GLY A 100 -3.24 13.73 8.02
N GLY A 101 -3.99 13.84 9.11
CA GLY A 101 -4.78 12.76 9.69
C GLY A 101 -3.94 11.71 10.47
N ALA A 102 -4.53 10.55 10.67
CA ALA A 102 -3.97 9.46 11.49
C ALA A 102 -3.24 8.41 10.62
N GLY A 103 -2.40 8.83 9.66
CA GLY A 103 -1.64 7.92 8.80
C GLY A 103 -2.38 7.46 7.54
N THR A 104 -3.42 8.19 7.12
CA THR A 104 -4.25 7.81 5.97
C THR A 104 -3.42 7.69 4.69
N SER A 105 -2.54 8.65 4.39
CA SER A 105 -1.71 8.61 3.18
C SER A 105 -0.76 7.43 3.18
N THR A 106 -0.16 7.08 4.33
CA THR A 106 0.69 5.88 4.47
C THR A 106 -0.10 4.59 4.26
N ASN A 107 -1.30 4.49 4.86
CA ASN A 107 -2.16 3.32 4.67
C ASN A 107 -2.59 3.17 3.21
N MET A 108 -2.96 4.27 2.55
CA MET A 108 -3.33 4.24 1.13
C MET A 108 -2.16 3.92 0.23
N ASN A 109 -0.96 4.44 0.51
CA ASN A 109 0.25 4.08 -0.22
C ASN A 109 0.52 2.57 -0.14
N ALA A 110 0.39 1.97 1.06
CA ALA A 110 0.52 0.52 1.22
C ALA A 110 -0.57 -0.24 0.43
N ASN A 111 -1.84 0.21 0.52
CA ASN A 111 -2.94 -0.42 -0.19
C ASN A 111 -2.72 -0.43 -1.72
N GLU A 112 -2.31 0.72 -2.28
CA GLU A 112 -2.10 0.88 -3.72
C GLU A 112 -0.89 0.08 -4.21
N VAL A 113 0.23 0.09 -3.49
CA VAL A 113 1.41 -0.72 -3.84
C VAL A 113 1.09 -2.20 -3.81
N ILE A 114 0.39 -2.69 -2.78
CA ILE A 114 -0.02 -4.08 -2.66
C ILE A 114 -1.01 -4.45 -3.77
N ALA A 115 -2.02 -3.60 -4.03
CA ALA A 115 -3.01 -3.86 -5.07
C ALA A 115 -2.39 -3.95 -6.46
N ASN A 116 -1.53 -3.00 -6.82
CA ASN A 116 -0.87 -2.99 -8.12
C ASN A 116 0.10 -4.17 -8.30
N ARG A 117 0.79 -4.58 -7.23
CA ARG A 117 1.63 -5.78 -7.30
C ARG A 117 0.80 -7.06 -7.39
N ALA A 118 -0.31 -7.14 -6.65
CA ALA A 118 -1.22 -8.26 -6.71
C ALA A 118 -1.89 -8.39 -8.10
N LEU A 119 -2.27 -7.27 -8.74
CA LEU A 119 -2.77 -7.25 -10.12
C LEU A 119 -1.76 -7.86 -11.08
N GLU A 120 -0.48 -7.49 -10.99
CA GLU A 120 0.57 -8.11 -11.85
C GLU A 120 0.72 -9.62 -11.60
N ILE A 121 0.63 -10.07 -10.34
CA ILE A 121 0.69 -11.49 -9.99
C ILE A 121 -0.48 -12.26 -10.60
N MET A 122 -1.65 -11.61 -10.70
CA MET A 122 -2.84 -12.15 -11.37
C MET A 122 -2.79 -12.04 -12.89
N GLY A 123 -1.75 -11.43 -13.49
CA GLY A 123 -1.61 -11.24 -14.93
C GLY A 123 -2.32 -10.02 -15.50
N HIS A 124 -2.72 -9.08 -14.64
CA HIS A 124 -3.35 -7.81 -14.99
C HIS A 124 -2.34 -6.65 -15.02
N GLN A 125 -2.77 -5.52 -15.58
CA GLN A 125 -1.98 -4.29 -15.57
C GLN A 125 -2.25 -3.50 -14.27
N ARG A 126 -1.27 -2.69 -13.87
CA ARG A 126 -1.43 -1.75 -12.76
C ARG A 126 -2.55 -0.76 -13.05
N GLY A 127 -3.37 -0.47 -12.06
CA GLY A 127 -4.54 0.42 -12.20
C GLY A 127 -5.81 -0.29 -12.66
N GLU A 128 -5.78 -1.58 -13.02
CA GLU A 128 -6.99 -2.35 -13.36
C GLU A 128 -7.79 -2.74 -12.10
N TYR A 129 -8.17 -1.74 -11.31
CA TYR A 129 -8.81 -1.88 -9.99
C TYR A 129 -10.18 -2.57 -10.02
N GLY A 130 -10.77 -2.77 -11.20
CA GLY A 130 -11.95 -3.62 -11.35
C GLY A 130 -11.71 -5.09 -10.96
N PHE A 131 -10.47 -5.57 -11.08
CA PHE A 131 -10.10 -6.92 -10.67
C PHE A 131 -9.63 -6.98 -9.22
N LEU A 132 -8.79 -6.05 -8.77
CA LEU A 132 -8.33 -5.97 -7.39
C LEU A 132 -8.15 -4.51 -6.97
N HIS A 133 -9.01 -4.04 -6.05
CA HIS A 133 -9.08 -2.64 -5.65
C HIS A 133 -8.35 -2.38 -4.32
N PRO A 134 -7.59 -1.25 -4.19
CA PRO A 134 -6.88 -0.91 -2.95
C PRO A 134 -7.78 -0.82 -1.72
N ASN A 135 -8.93 -0.16 -1.82
CA ASN A 135 -9.85 0.03 -0.69
C ASN A 135 -10.78 -1.16 -0.48
N GLU A 136 -11.38 -1.69 -1.55
CA GLU A 136 -12.42 -2.71 -1.43
C GLU A 136 -11.86 -4.09 -1.10
N HIS A 137 -10.63 -4.39 -1.52
CA HIS A 137 -10.02 -5.71 -1.33
C HIS A 137 -8.82 -5.66 -0.37
N VAL A 138 -7.79 -4.84 -0.63
CA VAL A 138 -6.60 -4.79 0.24
C VAL A 138 -6.92 -4.20 1.62
N ASN A 139 -7.80 -3.19 1.67
CA ASN A 139 -8.21 -2.54 2.92
C ASN A 139 -9.53 -3.11 3.51
N MET A 140 -10.06 -4.19 2.95
CA MET A 140 -11.33 -4.79 3.38
C MET A 140 -11.35 -5.04 4.89
N SER A 141 -12.45 -4.65 5.54
CA SER A 141 -12.69 -4.78 6.99
C SER A 141 -11.67 -4.07 7.89
N GLN A 142 -10.95 -3.08 7.37
CA GLN A 142 -9.91 -2.36 8.11
C GLN A 142 -10.19 -0.86 8.17
N SER A 143 -9.87 -0.24 9.31
CA SER A 143 -9.76 1.21 9.45
C SER A 143 -8.28 1.60 9.48
N THR A 144 -7.93 2.76 8.90
CA THR A 144 -6.60 3.36 9.09
C THR A 144 -6.27 3.54 10.57
N ASN A 145 -7.27 3.88 11.39
CA ASN A 145 -7.10 4.08 12.84
C ASN A 145 -6.72 2.80 13.60
N ASP A 146 -6.92 1.63 13.00
CA ASP A 146 -6.49 0.34 13.55
C ASP A 146 -5.16 -0.10 12.94
N VAL A 147 -5.04 -0.02 11.62
CA VAL A 147 -3.87 -0.52 10.87
C VAL A 147 -2.62 0.28 11.17
N TYR A 148 -2.69 1.61 11.08
CA TYR A 148 -1.51 2.46 11.22
C TYR A 148 -0.89 2.41 12.62
N PRO A 149 -1.64 2.59 13.72
CA PRO A 149 -1.06 2.46 15.06
C PRO A 149 -0.61 1.04 15.39
N THR A 150 -1.24 0.00 14.84
CA THR A 150 -0.77 -1.37 14.99
C THR A 150 0.57 -1.58 14.29
N ALA A 151 0.72 -1.06 13.06
CA ALA A 151 1.98 -1.11 12.33
C ALA A 151 3.11 -0.37 13.06
N LEU A 152 2.82 0.80 13.64
CA LEU A 152 3.79 1.56 14.45
C LEU A 152 4.23 0.75 15.68
N LYS A 153 3.30 0.09 16.39
CA LYS A 153 3.62 -0.75 17.54
C LYS A 153 4.51 -1.92 17.15
N LEU A 154 4.16 -2.63 16.07
CA LEU A 154 4.96 -3.76 15.58
C LEU A 154 6.36 -3.32 15.12
N ALA A 155 6.45 -2.24 14.36
CA ALA A 155 7.73 -1.70 13.91
C ALA A 155 8.62 -1.26 15.10
N THR A 156 8.02 -0.59 16.10
CA THR A 156 8.73 -0.19 17.32
C THR A 156 9.21 -1.40 18.11
N TYR A 157 8.36 -2.41 18.27
CA TYR A 157 8.72 -3.65 18.94
C TYR A 157 9.95 -4.31 18.29
N VAL A 158 9.91 -4.50 16.96
CA VAL A 158 11.04 -5.05 16.20
C VAL A 158 12.29 -4.18 16.33
N GLY A 159 12.14 -2.85 16.29
CA GLY A 159 13.24 -1.91 16.46
C GLY A 159 13.91 -2.02 17.83
N ILE A 160 13.13 -2.15 18.92
CA ILE A 160 13.65 -2.31 20.28
C ILE A 160 14.48 -3.59 20.41
N PHE A 161 14.03 -4.71 19.83
CA PHE A 161 14.80 -5.98 19.88
C PHE A 161 16.17 -5.91 19.22
N ARG A 162 16.42 -4.94 18.34
CA ARG A 162 17.73 -4.72 17.72
C ARG A 162 18.65 -3.82 18.55
N LEU A 163 18.11 -3.15 19.58
CA LEU A 163 18.88 -2.29 20.47
C LEU A 163 19.39 -3.04 21.72
N VAL A 164 18.84 -4.21 22.00
CA VAL A 164 19.18 -5.08 23.13
C VAL A 164 20.09 -6.21 22.68
#